data_5fe63442a9d7ba960b3c1cdb9a2860a0
#
_entry.id   5fe63442a9d7ba960b3c1cdb9a2860a0
#
_cell.length_a   1.000
_cell.length_b   1.000
_cell.length_c   1.000
_cell.angle_alpha   90.00
_cell.angle_beta   90.00
_cell.angle_gamma   90.00
#
_symmetry.space_group_name_H-M   'P 1'
#
loop_
_entity.id
_entity.type
_entity.pdbx_description
1 polymer ?
#
loop_
_entity_poly.entity_id
_entity_poly.type
_entity_poly.pdbx_seq_one_letter_code
_entity_poly.pdbx_strand_id
1 'polypeptide(L)'
;MALFEAVEVTKQFANHLALDKVSVSIPEQSIFGLLGPNGAGKTTLIRIINQITGPDSGTLWLNGQKLKPQDVVQIGYLPEERGLYKKMKVGEQILYFAQLKGLSKAEAYKRTKYWFKKLEIIDWWDKKVEELSKGMQQKAQFVSTILHEPKLLIFDEPFSGFDPVNASVIKNEILFLRERGATVLFSTHNMSSVEELCDDISLINRARVILQGRVDEIRNT
;
A
#
# COMPACT_ATOMS: atom_id res chain seq x y z
N MET A 1 1.71 14.77 13.47
CA MET A 1 2.60 13.75 14.10
C MET A 1 2.90 12.68 13.05
N ALA A 2 3.95 11.87 13.26
CA ALA A 2 4.17 10.73 12.36
C ALA A 2 3.25 9.56 12.75
N LEU A 3 2.56 8.96 11.79
CA LEU A 3 1.85 7.70 11.98
C LEU A 3 2.80 6.52 11.99
N PHE A 4 3.77 6.53 11.07
CA PHE A 4 4.75 5.47 10.91
C PHE A 4 6.16 6.02 10.83
N GLU A 5 7.11 5.33 11.49
CA GLU A 5 8.53 5.64 11.41
C GLU A 5 9.37 4.38 11.25
N ALA A 6 10.31 4.41 10.34
CA ALA A 6 11.42 3.49 10.25
C ALA A 6 12.70 4.24 10.65
N VAL A 7 13.48 3.68 11.55
CA VAL A 7 14.69 4.32 12.08
C VAL A 7 15.89 3.42 11.85
N GLU A 8 16.84 3.87 11.03
CA GLU A 8 18.09 3.21 10.68
C GLU A 8 17.93 1.73 10.26
N VAL A 9 16.90 1.45 9.49
CA VAL A 9 16.57 0.08 9.05
C VAL A 9 17.61 -0.41 8.06
N THR A 10 18.27 -1.53 8.40
CA THR A 10 19.23 -2.21 7.54
C THR A 10 18.74 -3.61 7.21
N LYS A 11 18.92 -4.03 5.96
CA LYS A 11 18.61 -5.39 5.49
C LYS A 11 19.59 -5.85 4.45
N GLN A 12 20.20 -7.01 4.70
CA GLN A 12 21.10 -7.68 3.77
C GLN A 12 20.54 -9.06 3.41
N PHE A 13 20.65 -9.43 2.14
CA PHE A 13 20.35 -10.77 1.63
C PHE A 13 21.61 -11.35 1.00
N ALA A 14 22.18 -12.37 1.62
CA ALA A 14 23.48 -12.94 1.20
C ALA A 14 24.52 -11.84 0.91
N ASN A 15 24.86 -11.60 -0.36
CA ASN A 15 25.84 -10.60 -0.77
C ASN A 15 25.21 -9.27 -1.22
N HIS A 16 23.89 -9.09 -1.08
CA HIS A 16 23.17 -7.89 -1.52
C HIS A 16 22.66 -7.09 -0.33
N LEU A 17 23.16 -5.87 -0.16
CA LEU A 17 22.67 -4.91 0.82
C LEU A 17 21.43 -4.21 0.21
N ALA A 18 20.25 -4.60 0.69
CA ALA A 18 18.98 -4.10 0.17
C ALA A 18 18.53 -2.80 0.84
N LEU A 19 18.88 -2.60 2.12
CA LEU A 19 18.65 -1.34 2.87
C LEU A 19 19.87 -1.08 3.75
N ASP A 20 20.34 0.17 3.74
CA ASP A 20 21.49 0.64 4.52
C ASP A 20 21.07 1.85 5.36
N LYS A 21 20.75 1.61 6.63
CA LYS A 21 20.32 2.61 7.62
C LYS A 21 19.22 3.54 7.10
N VAL A 22 18.22 2.96 6.44
CA VAL A 22 17.09 3.70 5.90
C VAL A 22 16.22 4.22 7.04
N SER A 23 16.01 5.54 7.06
CA SER A 23 15.08 6.20 7.98
C SER A 23 14.02 6.93 7.17
N VAL A 24 12.73 6.68 7.52
CA VAL A 24 11.56 7.27 6.86
C VAL A 24 10.52 7.61 7.92
N SER A 25 9.93 8.80 7.84
CA SER A 25 8.86 9.25 8.70
C SER A 25 7.64 9.64 7.86
N ILE A 26 6.50 8.99 8.11
CA ILE A 26 5.25 9.17 7.36
C ILE A 26 4.26 9.94 8.24
N PRO A 27 3.90 11.19 7.87
CA PRO A 27 2.91 11.96 8.61
C PRO A 27 1.52 11.31 8.61
N GLU A 28 0.75 11.55 9.68
CA GLU A 28 -0.65 11.14 9.72
C GLU A 28 -1.47 11.83 8.62
N GLN A 29 -2.45 11.12 8.07
CA GLN A 29 -3.42 11.64 7.09
C GLN A 29 -2.75 12.29 5.87
N SER A 30 -1.62 11.72 5.43
CA SER A 30 -0.87 12.15 4.24
C SER A 30 -0.76 11.03 3.21
N ILE A 31 -0.44 11.40 1.99
CA ILE A 31 0.02 10.49 0.95
C ILE A 31 1.52 10.66 0.81
N PHE A 32 2.26 9.64 1.22
CA PHE A 32 3.71 9.61 1.22
C PHE A 32 4.24 8.77 0.05
N GLY A 33 5.05 9.38 -0.81
CA GLY A 33 5.68 8.72 -1.95
C GLY A 33 7.01 8.07 -1.59
N LEU A 34 7.13 6.76 -1.78
CA LEU A 34 8.39 6.02 -1.69
C LEU A 34 8.96 5.80 -3.08
N LEU A 35 9.95 6.59 -3.46
CA LEU A 35 10.47 6.68 -4.81
C LEU A 35 11.80 5.95 -4.97
N GLY A 36 12.13 5.62 -6.20
CA GLY A 36 13.43 5.08 -6.57
C GLY A 36 13.35 4.09 -7.72
N PRO A 37 14.49 3.78 -8.35
CA PRO A 37 14.55 2.79 -9.42
C PRO A 37 14.22 1.38 -8.92
N ASN A 38 14.00 0.44 -9.86
CA ASN A 38 13.85 -0.96 -9.54
C ASN A 38 15.13 -1.48 -8.85
N GLY A 39 14.95 -2.29 -7.80
CA GLY A 39 16.05 -2.79 -6.98
C GLY A 39 16.65 -1.78 -5.96
N ALA A 40 16.10 -0.58 -5.84
CA ALA A 40 16.59 0.43 -4.88
C ALA A 40 16.37 0.07 -3.41
N GLY A 41 15.45 -0.88 -3.10
CA GLY A 41 15.11 -1.28 -1.74
C GLY A 41 13.66 -1.01 -1.33
N LYS A 42 12.84 -0.34 -2.17
CA LYS A 42 11.45 0.02 -1.86
C LYS A 42 10.61 -1.17 -1.39
N THR A 43 10.49 -2.20 -2.20
CA THR A 43 9.73 -3.41 -1.87
C THR A 43 10.29 -4.15 -0.65
N THR A 44 11.60 -4.10 -0.42
CA THR A 44 12.22 -4.64 0.80
C THR A 44 11.75 -3.89 2.04
N LEU A 45 11.75 -2.55 2.01
CA LEU A 45 11.23 -1.75 3.11
C LEU A 45 9.73 -2.03 3.35
N ILE A 46 8.93 -2.06 2.29
CA ILE A 46 7.49 -2.39 2.35
C ILE A 46 7.26 -3.77 2.98
N ARG A 47 8.04 -4.79 2.61
CA ARG A 47 7.94 -6.13 3.20
C ARG A 47 8.31 -6.15 4.69
N ILE A 48 9.26 -5.32 5.11
CA ILE A 48 9.63 -5.15 6.52
C ILE A 48 8.50 -4.46 7.29
N ILE A 49 7.89 -3.42 6.76
CA ILE A 49 6.73 -2.74 7.37
C ILE A 49 5.58 -3.72 7.56
N ASN A 50 5.32 -4.59 6.58
CA ASN A 50 4.27 -5.61 6.64
C ASN A 50 4.66 -6.86 7.45
N GLN A 51 5.81 -6.87 8.13
CA GLN A 51 6.31 -8.00 8.92
C GLN A 51 6.45 -9.32 8.12
N ILE A 52 6.60 -9.22 6.78
CA ILE A 52 6.86 -10.37 5.89
C ILE A 52 8.31 -10.82 6.04
N THR A 53 9.21 -9.88 6.25
CA THR A 53 10.61 -10.13 6.59
C THR A 53 11.06 -9.19 7.71
N GLY A 54 11.98 -9.63 8.56
CA GLY A 54 12.52 -8.79 9.62
C GLY A 54 13.71 -7.95 9.13
N PRO A 55 13.95 -6.76 9.70
CA PRO A 55 15.20 -6.03 9.52
C PRO A 55 16.35 -6.75 10.24
N ASP A 56 17.57 -6.54 9.79
CA ASP A 56 18.77 -7.03 10.48
C ASP A 56 19.17 -6.07 11.62
N SER A 57 18.93 -4.78 11.43
CA SER A 57 19.01 -3.74 12.47
C SER A 57 18.04 -2.60 12.21
N GLY A 58 17.89 -1.71 13.18
CA GLY A 58 16.92 -0.60 13.15
C GLY A 58 15.60 -0.96 13.81
N THR A 59 14.68 0.00 13.84
CA THR A 59 13.38 -0.14 14.52
C THR A 59 12.27 0.47 13.68
N LEU A 60 11.06 -0.08 13.86
CA LEU A 60 9.84 0.43 13.23
C LEU A 60 8.81 0.80 14.30
N TRP A 61 8.12 1.90 14.07
CA TRP A 61 7.11 2.42 14.97
C TRP A 61 5.83 2.69 14.22
N LEU A 62 4.70 2.33 14.80
CA LEU A 62 3.37 2.63 14.30
C LEU A 62 2.57 3.31 15.40
N ASN A 63 2.06 4.49 15.14
CA ASN A 63 1.28 5.27 16.11
C ASN A 63 2.02 5.46 17.45
N GLY A 64 3.33 5.79 17.38
CA GLY A 64 4.19 6.01 18.54
C GLY A 64 4.56 4.76 19.34
N GLN A 65 4.17 3.56 18.90
CA GLN A 65 4.54 2.28 19.52
C GLN A 65 5.41 1.44 18.60
N LYS A 66 6.36 0.70 19.19
CA LYS A 66 7.19 -0.23 18.41
C LYS A 66 6.30 -1.24 17.68
N LEU A 67 6.45 -1.33 16.38
CA LEU A 67 5.68 -2.21 15.50
C LEU A 67 5.86 -3.69 15.89
N LYS A 68 4.76 -4.39 16.06
CA LYS A 68 4.70 -5.82 16.40
C LYS A 68 3.96 -6.59 15.32
N PRO A 69 4.17 -7.92 15.20
CA PRO A 69 3.48 -8.74 14.19
C PRO A 69 1.95 -8.62 14.20
N GLN A 70 1.33 -8.47 15.37
CA GLN A 70 -0.13 -8.31 15.49
C GLN A 70 -0.64 -6.97 14.94
N ASP A 71 0.20 -5.95 14.81
CA ASP A 71 -0.20 -4.63 14.33
C ASP A 71 -0.48 -4.60 12.82
N VAL A 72 -0.10 -5.66 12.08
CA VAL A 72 -0.39 -5.80 10.64
C VAL A 72 -1.89 -5.79 10.32
N VAL A 73 -2.76 -6.01 11.30
CA VAL A 73 -4.21 -5.83 11.12
C VAL A 73 -4.59 -4.36 10.90
N GLN A 74 -3.75 -3.41 11.35
CA GLN A 74 -3.93 -1.98 11.15
C GLN A 74 -3.33 -1.50 9.81
N ILE A 75 -2.71 -2.41 9.05
CA ILE A 75 -2.04 -2.11 7.77
C ILE A 75 -2.80 -2.81 6.64
N GLY A 76 -3.16 -2.05 5.62
CA GLY A 76 -3.64 -2.55 4.34
C GLY A 76 -2.48 -2.58 3.35
N TYR A 77 -2.19 -3.71 2.73
CA TYR A 77 -1.11 -3.86 1.77
C TYR A 77 -1.61 -4.37 0.42
N LEU A 78 -1.39 -3.58 -0.61
CA LEU A 78 -1.59 -3.93 -2.01
C LEU A 78 -0.22 -4.18 -2.65
N PRO A 79 0.20 -5.42 -2.84
CA PRO A 79 1.47 -5.73 -3.50
C PRO A 79 1.38 -5.51 -5.02
N GLU A 80 2.52 -5.29 -5.65
CA GLU A 80 2.65 -5.23 -7.12
C GLU A 80 2.19 -6.54 -7.78
N GLU A 81 2.59 -7.69 -7.21
CA GLU A 81 2.14 -9.00 -7.65
C GLU A 81 0.76 -9.35 -7.08
N ARG A 82 -0.08 -9.99 -7.89
CA ARG A 82 -1.45 -10.32 -7.51
C ARG A 82 -1.50 -11.53 -6.59
N GLY A 83 -1.97 -11.31 -5.34
CA GLY A 83 -2.15 -12.34 -4.33
C GLY A 83 -3.54 -12.98 -4.31
N LEU A 84 -4.30 -12.92 -5.43
CA LEU A 84 -5.66 -13.45 -5.48
C LEU A 84 -5.68 -14.94 -5.86
N TYR A 85 -6.54 -15.73 -5.21
CA TYR A 85 -6.77 -17.15 -5.53
C TYR A 85 -7.61 -17.29 -6.81
N LYS A 86 -7.01 -17.74 -7.89
CA LYS A 86 -7.59 -17.76 -9.25
C LYS A 86 -8.93 -18.47 -9.36
N LYS A 87 -9.10 -19.60 -8.67
CA LYS A 87 -10.31 -20.46 -8.75
C LYS A 87 -11.44 -20.02 -7.81
N MET A 88 -11.17 -19.07 -6.91
CA MET A 88 -12.16 -18.59 -5.96
C MET A 88 -13.03 -17.49 -6.58
N LYS A 89 -14.31 -17.41 -6.17
CA LYS A 89 -15.18 -16.30 -6.58
C LYS A 89 -14.70 -15.00 -5.94
N VAL A 90 -14.83 -13.88 -6.67
CA VAL A 90 -14.33 -12.57 -6.23
C VAL A 90 -14.98 -12.14 -4.92
N GLY A 91 -16.32 -12.21 -4.82
CA GLY A 91 -17.05 -11.83 -3.60
C GLY A 91 -16.66 -12.70 -2.41
N GLU A 92 -16.57 -14.02 -2.58
CA GLU A 92 -16.16 -14.95 -1.51
C GLU A 92 -14.75 -14.65 -1.00
N GLN A 93 -13.82 -14.38 -1.92
CA GLN A 93 -12.43 -14.10 -1.56
C GLN A 93 -12.27 -12.78 -0.80
N ILE A 94 -12.96 -11.73 -1.25
CA ILE A 94 -12.92 -10.43 -0.57
C ILE A 94 -13.53 -10.54 0.82
N LEU A 95 -14.64 -11.26 0.98
CA LEU A 95 -15.22 -11.54 2.31
C LEU A 95 -14.26 -12.33 3.20
N TYR A 96 -13.58 -13.31 2.63
CA TYR A 96 -12.59 -14.12 3.36
C TYR A 96 -11.43 -13.25 3.88
N PHE A 97 -10.83 -12.41 3.02
CA PHE A 97 -9.75 -11.52 3.44
C PHE A 97 -10.21 -10.48 4.47
N ALA A 98 -11.41 -9.94 4.33
CA ALA A 98 -11.98 -9.01 5.29
C ALA A 98 -12.14 -9.65 6.69
N GLN A 99 -12.59 -10.90 6.74
CA GLN A 99 -12.71 -11.65 8.00
C GLN A 99 -11.34 -11.99 8.61
N LEU A 100 -10.33 -12.32 7.80
CA LEU A 100 -8.95 -12.51 8.29
C LEU A 100 -8.37 -11.21 8.91
N LYS A 101 -8.85 -10.05 8.49
CA LYS A 101 -8.51 -8.74 9.07
C LYS A 101 -9.43 -8.34 10.24
N GLY A 102 -10.26 -9.27 10.73
CA GLY A 102 -11.05 -9.09 11.96
C GLY A 102 -12.47 -8.57 11.77
N LEU A 103 -12.93 -8.35 10.53
CA LEU A 103 -14.32 -7.96 10.30
C LEU A 103 -15.28 -9.12 10.55
N SER A 104 -16.44 -8.83 11.15
CA SER A 104 -17.54 -9.79 11.20
C SER A 104 -18.05 -10.08 9.78
N LYS A 105 -18.66 -11.24 9.57
CA LYS A 105 -19.25 -11.61 8.26
C LYS A 105 -20.26 -10.57 7.76
N ALA A 106 -21.10 -10.05 8.67
CA ALA A 106 -22.12 -9.04 8.32
C ALA A 106 -21.47 -7.72 7.87
N GLU A 107 -20.48 -7.23 8.61
CA GLU A 107 -19.77 -5.99 8.28
C GLU A 107 -18.94 -6.15 7.00
N ALA A 108 -18.22 -7.27 6.85
CA ALA A 108 -17.49 -7.59 5.62
C ALA A 108 -18.42 -7.57 4.40
N TYR A 109 -19.60 -8.20 4.48
CA TYR A 109 -20.58 -8.21 3.39
C TYR A 109 -21.11 -6.80 3.07
N LYS A 110 -21.47 -6.01 4.08
CA LYS A 110 -21.96 -4.64 3.93
C LYS A 110 -20.93 -3.75 3.23
N ARG A 111 -19.67 -3.77 3.71
CA ARG A 111 -18.58 -2.97 3.14
C ARG A 111 -18.20 -3.43 1.74
N THR A 112 -18.16 -4.74 1.50
CA THR A 112 -17.88 -5.28 0.15
C THR A 112 -18.95 -4.83 -0.83
N LYS A 113 -20.24 -4.90 -0.47
CA LYS A 113 -21.33 -4.41 -1.34
C LYS A 113 -21.23 -2.91 -1.61
N TYR A 114 -20.86 -2.11 -0.60
CA TYR A 114 -20.66 -0.68 -0.79
C TYR A 114 -19.58 -0.40 -1.82
N TRP A 115 -18.38 -0.99 -1.65
CA TRP A 115 -17.25 -0.78 -2.55
C TRP A 115 -17.49 -1.34 -3.95
N PHE A 116 -18.16 -2.49 -4.07
CA PHE A 116 -18.52 -3.06 -5.36
C PHE A 116 -19.47 -2.16 -6.15
N LYS A 117 -20.43 -1.57 -5.48
CA LYS A 117 -21.32 -0.58 -6.12
C LYS A 117 -20.58 0.69 -6.49
N LYS A 118 -19.76 1.24 -5.57
CA LYS A 118 -19.00 2.48 -5.79
C LYS A 118 -18.02 2.37 -6.97
N LEU A 119 -17.39 1.20 -7.15
CA LEU A 119 -16.44 0.95 -8.22
C LEU A 119 -17.07 0.31 -9.47
N GLU A 120 -18.42 0.16 -9.49
CA GLU A 120 -19.18 -0.42 -10.60
C GLU A 120 -18.74 -1.85 -10.96
N ILE A 121 -18.47 -2.67 -9.94
CA ILE A 121 -17.99 -4.05 -10.09
C ILE A 121 -18.92 -5.10 -9.44
N ILE A 122 -20.18 -4.73 -9.16
CA ILE A 122 -21.12 -5.62 -8.48
C ILE A 122 -21.34 -6.93 -9.23
N ASP A 123 -21.31 -6.89 -10.57
CA ASP A 123 -21.49 -8.06 -11.46
C ASP A 123 -20.30 -9.03 -11.42
N TRP A 124 -19.21 -8.67 -10.73
CA TRP A 124 -18.07 -9.59 -10.58
C TRP A 124 -18.20 -10.49 -9.36
N TRP A 125 -19.23 -10.31 -8.53
CA TRP A 125 -19.40 -11.04 -7.27
C TRP A 125 -19.25 -12.56 -7.41
N ASP A 126 -19.93 -13.13 -8.39
CA ASP A 126 -19.95 -14.58 -8.64
C ASP A 126 -18.93 -15.06 -9.68
N LYS A 127 -18.19 -14.16 -10.33
CA LYS A 127 -17.12 -14.52 -11.26
C LYS A 127 -15.92 -15.09 -10.50
N LYS A 128 -15.24 -16.06 -11.10
CA LYS A 128 -13.94 -16.49 -10.60
C LYS A 128 -12.88 -15.45 -10.92
N VAL A 129 -11.85 -15.36 -10.09
CA VAL A 129 -10.74 -14.42 -10.30
C VAL A 129 -10.04 -14.62 -11.64
N GLU A 130 -9.91 -15.87 -12.10
CA GLU A 130 -9.31 -16.20 -13.38
C GLU A 130 -10.09 -15.67 -14.60
N GLU A 131 -11.36 -15.35 -14.45
CA GLU A 131 -12.21 -14.75 -15.50
C GLU A 131 -12.02 -13.22 -15.61
N LEU A 132 -11.31 -12.62 -14.67
CA LEU A 132 -11.06 -11.19 -14.65
C LEU A 132 -9.82 -10.82 -15.45
N SER A 133 -9.88 -9.71 -16.19
CA SER A 133 -8.68 -9.08 -16.77
C SER A 133 -7.70 -8.62 -15.68
N LYS A 134 -6.48 -8.33 -16.09
CA LYS A 134 -5.45 -7.83 -15.15
C LYS A 134 -5.90 -6.60 -14.35
N GLY A 135 -6.46 -5.58 -15.00
CA GLY A 135 -6.98 -4.38 -14.35
C GLY A 135 -8.17 -4.69 -13.43
N MET A 136 -9.06 -5.61 -13.84
CA MET A 136 -10.17 -6.04 -12.99
C MET A 136 -9.68 -6.73 -11.70
N GLN A 137 -8.68 -7.62 -11.80
CA GLN A 137 -8.07 -8.26 -10.63
C GLN A 137 -7.45 -7.23 -9.68
N GLN A 138 -6.80 -6.22 -10.22
CA GLN A 138 -6.17 -5.16 -9.43
C GLN A 138 -7.22 -4.30 -8.69
N LYS A 139 -8.35 -3.98 -9.35
CA LYS A 139 -9.48 -3.30 -8.73
C LYS A 139 -10.10 -4.14 -7.59
N ALA A 140 -10.27 -5.45 -7.80
CA ALA A 140 -10.73 -6.37 -6.76
C ALA A 140 -9.75 -6.46 -5.57
N GLN A 141 -8.45 -6.51 -5.86
CA GLN A 141 -7.40 -6.54 -4.84
C GLN A 141 -7.33 -5.22 -4.05
N PHE A 142 -7.50 -4.07 -4.72
CA PHE A 142 -7.63 -2.78 -4.06
C PHE A 142 -8.78 -2.80 -3.03
N VAL A 143 -9.97 -3.27 -3.41
CA VAL A 143 -11.10 -3.40 -2.47
C VAL A 143 -10.72 -4.27 -1.27
N SER A 144 -10.11 -5.43 -1.49
CA SER A 144 -9.71 -6.32 -0.38
C SER A 144 -8.73 -5.66 0.60
N THR A 145 -7.90 -4.73 0.10
CA THR A 145 -6.89 -4.03 0.89
C THR A 145 -7.48 -2.98 1.82
N ILE A 146 -8.58 -2.33 1.43
CA ILE A 146 -9.13 -1.17 2.14
C ILE A 146 -10.32 -1.48 3.05
N LEU A 147 -10.95 -2.67 2.90
CA LEU A 147 -12.22 -3.02 3.55
C LEU A 147 -12.22 -2.92 5.07
N HIS A 148 -11.11 -3.25 5.72
CA HIS A 148 -10.98 -3.22 7.17
C HIS A 148 -10.62 -1.83 7.73
N GLU A 149 -10.62 -0.79 6.86
CA GLU A 149 -10.33 0.60 7.21
C GLU A 149 -9.00 0.74 7.99
N PRO A 150 -7.88 0.28 7.41
CA PRO A 150 -6.59 0.34 8.07
C PRO A 150 -6.12 1.79 8.28
N LYS A 151 -5.33 2.03 9.32
CA LYS A 151 -4.72 3.34 9.57
C LYS A 151 -3.62 3.67 8.55
N LEU A 152 -2.86 2.65 8.15
CA LEU A 152 -1.81 2.75 7.14
C LEU A 152 -2.17 1.89 5.93
N LEU A 153 -2.28 2.52 4.78
CA LEU A 153 -2.44 1.88 3.47
C LEU A 153 -1.10 1.89 2.74
N ILE A 154 -0.66 0.74 2.27
CA ILE A 154 0.56 0.59 1.50
C ILE A 154 0.21 0.09 0.12
N PHE A 155 0.54 0.86 -0.91
CA PHE A 155 0.31 0.53 -2.31
C PHE A 155 1.65 0.43 -3.05
N ASP A 156 2.03 -0.79 -3.43
CA ASP A 156 3.28 -1.05 -4.18
C ASP A 156 2.97 -1.07 -5.67
N GLU A 157 3.41 -0.04 -6.40
CA GLU A 157 3.15 0.19 -7.84
C GLU A 157 1.66 0.04 -8.22
N PRO A 158 0.71 0.71 -7.53
CA PRO A 158 -0.73 0.40 -7.63
C PRO A 158 -1.33 0.65 -9.01
N PHE A 159 -0.69 1.46 -9.86
CA PHE A 159 -1.19 1.79 -11.19
C PHE A 159 -0.58 0.94 -12.30
N SER A 160 0.35 0.03 -11.95
CA SER A 160 0.96 -0.90 -12.90
C SER A 160 -0.10 -1.82 -13.53
N GLY A 161 -0.26 -1.73 -14.85
CA GLY A 161 -1.21 -2.56 -15.60
C GLY A 161 -2.66 -2.05 -15.66
N PHE A 162 -2.94 -0.86 -15.14
CA PHE A 162 -4.18 -0.13 -15.43
C PHE A 162 -4.06 0.68 -16.73
N ASP A 163 -5.17 0.81 -17.43
CA ASP A 163 -5.35 1.87 -18.41
C ASP A 163 -5.55 3.22 -17.69
N PRO A 164 -5.38 4.37 -18.38
CA PRO A 164 -5.47 5.69 -17.75
C PRO A 164 -6.80 5.96 -17.04
N VAL A 165 -7.92 5.44 -17.56
CA VAL A 165 -9.25 5.68 -16.97
C VAL A 165 -9.38 4.95 -15.63
N ASN A 166 -9.02 3.66 -15.60
CA ASN A 166 -9.06 2.89 -14.37
C ASN A 166 -8.02 3.37 -13.34
N ALA A 167 -6.84 3.83 -13.78
CA ALA A 167 -5.86 4.46 -12.90
C ALA A 167 -6.45 5.72 -12.22
N SER A 168 -7.15 6.58 -12.98
CA SER A 168 -7.80 7.78 -12.44
C SER A 168 -8.86 7.45 -11.38
N VAL A 169 -9.66 6.41 -11.59
CA VAL A 169 -10.65 5.94 -10.59
C VAL A 169 -9.94 5.57 -9.28
N ILE A 170 -8.88 4.77 -9.34
CA ILE A 170 -8.14 4.36 -8.13
C ILE A 170 -7.45 5.54 -7.44
N LYS A 171 -6.89 6.48 -8.20
CA LYS A 171 -6.32 7.73 -7.66
C LYS A 171 -7.34 8.52 -6.84
N ASN A 172 -8.54 8.71 -7.38
CA ASN A 172 -9.64 9.40 -6.69
C ASN A 172 -10.05 8.68 -5.40
N GLU A 173 -10.06 7.34 -5.42
CA GLU A 173 -10.36 6.57 -4.20
C GLU A 173 -9.24 6.67 -3.15
N ILE A 174 -7.98 6.76 -3.55
CA ILE A 174 -6.85 7.00 -2.63
C ILE A 174 -7.00 8.37 -1.96
N LEU A 175 -7.31 9.42 -2.72
CA LEU A 175 -7.58 10.76 -2.19
C LEU A 175 -8.76 10.76 -1.22
N PHE A 176 -9.87 10.11 -1.60
CA PHE A 176 -11.04 9.95 -0.74
C PHE A 176 -10.71 9.23 0.58
N LEU A 177 -9.88 8.19 0.56
CA LEU A 177 -9.47 7.47 1.77
C LEU A 177 -8.60 8.35 2.68
N ARG A 178 -7.68 9.15 2.11
CA ARG A 178 -6.89 10.13 2.86
C ARG A 178 -7.79 11.17 3.55
N GLU A 179 -8.78 11.72 2.84
CA GLU A 179 -9.75 12.67 3.40
C GLU A 179 -10.53 12.09 4.58
N ARG A 180 -10.73 10.78 4.59
CA ARG A 180 -11.35 10.04 5.69
C ARG A 180 -10.38 9.63 6.80
N GLY A 181 -9.16 10.13 6.79
CA GLY A 181 -8.19 9.94 7.86
C GLY A 181 -7.19 8.80 7.64
N ALA A 182 -7.20 8.13 6.49
CA ALA A 182 -6.17 7.14 6.18
C ALA A 182 -4.84 7.81 5.86
N THR A 183 -3.75 7.18 6.27
CA THR A 183 -2.39 7.51 5.83
C THR A 183 -1.98 6.53 4.74
N VAL A 184 -1.38 7.03 3.67
CA VAL A 184 -1.03 6.22 2.49
C VAL A 184 0.47 6.27 2.26
N LEU A 185 1.11 5.10 2.19
CA LEU A 185 2.43 4.91 1.61
C LEU A 185 2.26 4.37 0.18
N PHE A 186 2.79 5.08 -0.76
CA PHE A 186 2.65 4.80 -2.19
C PHE A 186 4.04 4.64 -2.81
N SER A 187 4.39 3.42 -3.26
CA SER A 187 5.65 3.23 -3.99
C SER A 187 5.43 3.38 -5.48
N THR A 188 6.34 4.09 -6.13
CA THR A 188 6.34 4.23 -7.58
C THR A 188 7.70 4.68 -8.13
N HIS A 189 7.90 4.46 -9.42
CA HIS A 189 8.96 5.08 -10.21
C HIS A 189 8.42 6.15 -11.17
N ASN A 190 7.09 6.40 -11.17
CA ASN A 190 6.41 7.37 -12.05
C ASN A 190 6.25 8.73 -11.35
N MET A 191 7.04 9.71 -11.77
CA MET A 191 7.06 11.06 -11.19
C MET A 191 5.73 11.81 -11.36
N SER A 192 5.01 11.64 -12.48
CA SER A 192 3.73 12.31 -12.68
C SER A 192 2.68 11.91 -11.63
N SER A 193 2.65 10.64 -11.23
CA SER A 193 1.76 10.17 -10.16
C SER A 193 2.15 10.73 -8.79
N VAL A 194 3.43 10.99 -8.57
CA VAL A 194 3.96 11.60 -7.34
C VAL A 194 3.50 13.05 -7.22
N GLU A 195 3.72 13.84 -8.27
CA GLU A 195 3.32 15.25 -8.31
C GLU A 195 1.82 15.46 -8.15
N GLU A 196 1.03 14.49 -8.63
CA GLU A 196 -0.43 14.54 -8.57
C GLU A 196 -0.99 14.15 -7.19
N LEU A 197 -0.34 13.21 -6.47
CA LEU A 197 -0.94 12.56 -5.30
C LEU A 197 -0.20 12.81 -4.00
N CYS A 198 1.14 12.95 -4.02
CA CYS A 198 1.93 12.90 -2.79
C CYS A 198 2.03 14.25 -2.11
N ASP A 199 1.91 14.25 -0.78
CA ASP A 199 2.21 15.40 0.09
C ASP A 199 3.70 15.45 0.40
N ASP A 200 4.28 14.28 0.74
CA ASP A 200 5.68 14.09 1.11
C ASP A 200 6.29 12.94 0.33
N ILE A 201 7.61 12.94 0.17
CA ILE A 201 8.33 11.86 -0.52
C ILE A 201 9.62 11.46 0.20
N SER A 202 10.04 10.23 -0.09
CA SER A 202 11.40 9.75 0.17
C SER A 202 11.93 9.05 -1.06
N LEU A 203 13.09 9.47 -1.55
CA LEU A 203 13.77 8.85 -2.68
C LEU A 203 14.85 7.91 -2.19
N ILE A 204 14.68 6.61 -2.47
CA ILE A 204 15.66 5.58 -2.17
C ILE A 204 16.48 5.29 -3.43
N ASN A 205 17.78 5.30 -3.30
CA ASN A 205 18.70 4.84 -4.34
C ASN A 205 19.86 4.07 -3.71
N ARG A 206 20.22 2.93 -4.32
CA ARG A 206 21.33 2.06 -3.83
C ARG A 206 21.24 1.80 -2.33
N ALA A 207 20.05 1.34 -1.88
CA ALA A 207 19.75 0.98 -0.50
C ALA A 207 19.69 2.15 0.50
N ARG A 208 19.86 3.41 0.10
CA ARG A 208 19.87 4.58 1.00
C ARG A 208 18.83 5.60 0.61
N VAL A 209 18.31 6.31 1.60
CA VAL A 209 17.50 7.53 1.37
C VAL A 209 18.47 8.65 0.94
N ILE A 210 18.24 9.22 -0.24
CA ILE A 210 19.04 10.30 -0.79
C ILE A 210 18.33 11.65 -0.78
N LEU A 211 16.99 11.64 -0.65
CA LEU A 211 16.17 12.84 -0.57
C LEU A 211 14.89 12.50 0.20
N GLN A 212 14.44 13.39 1.09
CA GLN A 212 13.17 13.28 1.78
C GLN A 212 12.64 14.67 2.12
N GLY A 213 11.35 14.88 1.96
CA GLY A 213 10.67 16.14 2.32
C GLY A 213 9.34 16.31 1.62
N ARG A 214 8.74 17.48 1.78
CA ARG A 214 7.50 17.86 1.10
C ARG A 214 7.73 18.03 -0.40
N VAL A 215 6.75 17.59 -1.18
CA VAL A 215 6.83 17.67 -2.66
C VAL A 215 6.95 19.11 -3.15
N ASP A 216 6.17 20.02 -2.56
CA ASP A 216 6.19 21.45 -2.88
C ASP A 216 7.54 22.12 -2.57
N GLU A 217 8.19 21.78 -1.47
CA GLU A 217 9.51 22.29 -1.10
C GLU A 217 10.60 21.76 -2.03
N ILE A 218 10.61 20.46 -2.30
CA ILE A 218 11.59 19.82 -3.18
C ILE A 218 11.50 20.35 -4.62
N ARG A 219 10.30 20.65 -5.09
CA ARG A 219 10.08 21.18 -6.44
C ARG A 219 10.63 22.60 -6.65
N ASN A 220 10.73 23.38 -5.58
CA ASN A 220 11.19 24.77 -5.60
C ASN A 220 12.70 24.92 -5.36
N THR A 221 13.44 23.79 -5.19
CA THR A 221 14.89 23.75 -5.02
C THR A 221 15.59 23.38 -6.31
#